data_118863921e29a4552196e5f66fd09427
#
_entry.id   118863921e29a4552196e5f66fd09427
#
_cell.length_a   1.000
_cell.length_b   1.000
_cell.length_c   1.000
_cell.angle_alpha   90.00
_cell.angle_beta   90.00
_cell.angle_gamma   90.00
#
_symmetry.space_group_name_H-M   'P 1'
#
loop_
_entity.id
_entity.type
_entity.pdbx_description
1 polymer ?
#
loop_
_entity_poly.entity_id
_entity_poly.type
_entity_poly.pdbx_seq_one_letter_code
_entity_poly.pdbx_strand_id
1 'polypeptide(L)' 'MSRVDLTALRLAVYELKFDQDVPTGVAINEAVELAKRFGGETSRSFVNGILGKIASSESEEKSE' A
#
# COMPACT_ATOMS: atom_id res chain seq x y z
N MET A 1 0.59 -5.06 14.98
CA MET A 1 1.16 -4.55 13.73
C MET A 1 2.52 -3.93 13.98
N SER A 2 3.50 -4.24 13.16
CA SER A 2 4.84 -3.68 13.32
C SER A 2 4.88 -2.20 12.90
N ARG A 3 5.91 -1.47 13.37
CA ARG A 3 6.10 -0.07 12.97
C ARG A 3 6.39 0.06 11.49
N VAL A 4 7.10 -0.91 10.92
CA VAL A 4 7.40 -0.94 9.49
C VAL A 4 6.11 -1.07 8.69
N ASP A 5 5.25 -2.00 9.08
CA ASP A 5 3.98 -2.21 8.40
C ASP A 5 3.10 -0.97 8.49
N LEU A 6 3.00 -0.38 9.66
CA LEU A 6 2.20 0.82 9.86
C LEU A 6 2.72 1.99 9.02
N THR A 7 4.04 2.19 9.01
CA THR A 7 4.66 3.27 8.24
C THR A 7 4.43 3.06 6.74
N ALA A 8 4.63 1.85 6.24
CA ALA A 8 4.43 1.55 4.83
C ALA A 8 2.97 1.75 4.42
N LEU A 9 2.03 1.31 5.27
CA LEU A 9 0.61 1.49 5.01
C LEU A 9 0.20 2.95 4.99
N ARG A 10 0.70 3.74 5.93
CA ARG A 10 0.40 5.18 5.98
C ARG A 10 0.90 5.89 4.73
N LEU A 11 2.12 5.60 4.31
CA LEU A 11 2.69 6.22 3.12
C LEU A 11 1.87 5.86 1.88
N ALA A 12 1.55 4.59 1.71
CA ALA A 12 0.81 4.13 0.55
C ALA A 12 -0.60 4.72 0.51
N VAL A 13 -1.30 4.72 1.64
CA VAL A 13 -2.66 5.28 1.71
C VAL A 13 -2.64 6.77 1.40
N TYR A 14 -1.65 7.49 1.91
CA TYR A 14 -1.49 8.91 1.61
C TYR A 14 -1.32 9.13 0.11
N GLU A 15 -0.42 8.38 -0.52
CA GLU A 15 -0.18 8.51 -1.96
C GLU A 15 -1.42 8.16 -2.78
N LEU A 16 -2.13 7.11 -2.41
CA LEU A 16 -3.34 6.69 -3.11
C LEU A 16 -4.45 7.73 -3.05
N LYS A 17 -4.55 8.43 -1.93
CA LYS A 17 -5.64 9.40 -1.73
C LYS A 17 -5.30 10.82 -2.17
N PHE A 18 -4.05 11.23 -2.01
CA PHE A 18 -3.67 12.63 -2.14
C PHE A 18 -2.67 12.92 -3.26
N ASP A 19 -1.95 11.92 -3.74
CA ASP A 19 -0.98 12.10 -4.80
C ASP A 19 -1.45 11.41 -6.08
N GLN A 20 -2.15 12.14 -6.92
CA GLN A 20 -2.70 11.61 -8.16
C GLN A 20 -1.65 11.38 -9.25
N ASP A 21 -0.45 11.92 -9.07
CA ASP A 21 0.63 11.72 -10.01
C ASP A 21 1.30 10.36 -9.84
N VAL A 22 1.07 9.69 -8.70
CA VAL A 22 1.60 8.35 -8.46
C VAL A 22 0.55 7.31 -8.81
N PRO A 23 0.79 6.47 -9.83
CA PRO A 23 -0.15 5.38 -10.14
C PRO A 23 -0.32 4.42 -8.97
N THR A 24 -1.54 3.91 -8.81
CA THR A 24 -1.87 2.98 -7.71
C THR A 24 -0.90 1.81 -7.61
N GLY A 25 -0.58 1.18 -8.75
CA GLY A 25 0.35 0.05 -8.75
C GLY A 25 1.74 0.41 -8.28
N VAL A 26 2.20 1.62 -8.60
CA VAL A 26 3.52 2.11 -8.17
C VAL A 26 3.52 2.37 -6.67
N ALA A 27 2.48 3.02 -6.15
CA ALA A 27 2.37 3.30 -4.72
C ALA A 27 2.37 2.02 -3.89
N ILE A 28 1.61 1.02 -4.33
CA ILE A 28 1.55 -0.28 -3.65
C ILE A 28 2.92 -0.97 -3.71
N ASN A 29 3.55 -0.99 -4.88
CA ASN A 29 4.84 -1.63 -5.05
C ASN A 29 5.91 -1.01 -4.16
N GLU A 30 5.95 0.32 -4.07
CA GLU A 30 6.89 1.01 -3.20
C GLU A 30 6.70 0.64 -1.74
N ALA A 31 5.45 0.61 -1.27
CA ALA A 31 5.13 0.26 0.10
C ALA A 31 5.50 -1.20 0.41
N VAL A 32 5.22 -2.11 -0.51
CA VAL A 32 5.55 -3.52 -0.37
C VAL A 32 7.06 -3.73 -0.31
N GLU A 33 7.81 -3.06 -1.16
CA GLU A 33 9.27 -3.14 -1.17
C GLU A 33 9.87 -2.57 0.13
N LEU A 34 9.32 -1.46 0.61
CA LEU A 34 9.74 -0.87 1.88
C LEU A 34 9.50 -1.84 3.03
N ALA A 35 8.33 -2.46 3.07
CA ALA A 35 7.98 -3.43 4.09
C ALA A 35 8.91 -4.64 4.06
N LYS A 36 9.21 -5.15 2.87
CA LYS A 36 10.13 -6.28 2.70
C LYS A 36 11.53 -5.94 3.18
N ARG A 37 12.01 -4.74 2.83
CA ARG A 37 13.37 -4.30 3.14
C ARG A 37 13.60 -4.19 4.64
N PHE A 38 12.63 -3.68 5.37
CA PHE A 38 12.78 -3.40 6.81
C PHE A 38 12.06 -4.39 7.72
N GLY A 39 11.10 -5.13 7.21
CA GLY A 39 10.30 -6.08 7.98
C GLY A 39 10.30 -7.52 7.49
N GLY A 40 10.91 -7.79 6.33
CA GLY A 40 11.01 -9.14 5.78
C GLY A 40 9.77 -9.61 5.04
N GLU A 41 9.72 -10.90 4.72
CA GLU A 41 8.65 -11.47 3.90
C GLU A 41 7.27 -11.42 4.56
N THR A 42 7.20 -11.55 5.87
CA THR A 42 5.94 -11.48 6.60
C THR A 42 5.31 -10.09 6.44
N SER A 43 6.12 -9.04 6.61
CA SER A 43 5.66 -7.66 6.44
C SER A 43 5.25 -7.40 4.99
N ARG A 44 6.03 -7.91 4.04
CA ARG A 44 5.71 -7.79 2.61
C ARG A 44 4.32 -8.36 2.30
N SER A 45 4.07 -9.57 2.75
CA SER A 45 2.79 -10.25 2.49
C SER A 45 1.62 -9.53 3.17
N PHE A 46 1.82 -9.08 4.40
CA PHE A 46 0.80 -8.38 5.16
C PHE A 46 0.42 -7.06 4.49
N VAL A 47 1.40 -6.24 4.16
CA VAL A 47 1.19 -4.94 3.55
C VAL A 47 0.57 -5.08 2.15
N ASN A 48 1.06 -6.03 1.36
CA ASN A 48 0.54 -6.28 0.03
C ASN A 48 -0.95 -6.67 0.08
N GLY A 49 -1.32 -7.53 1.03
CA GLY A 49 -2.71 -7.96 1.18
C GLY A 49 -3.65 -6.82 1.52
N ILE A 50 -3.24 -5.96 2.47
CA ILE A 50 -4.07 -4.82 2.88
C ILE A 50 -4.20 -3.79 1.75
N LEU A 51 -3.09 -3.43 1.11
CA LEU A 51 -3.12 -2.44 0.04
C LEU A 51 -3.87 -2.93 -1.19
N GLY A 52 -3.82 -4.23 -1.47
CA GLY A 52 -4.62 -4.81 -2.54
C GLY A 52 -6.10 -4.62 -2.31
N LYS A 53 -6.55 -4.81 -1.07
CA LYS A 53 -7.95 -4.60 -0.70
C LYS A 53 -8.36 -3.14 -0.81
N ILE A 54 -7.52 -2.22 -0.36
CA ILE A 54 -7.81 -0.78 -0.44
C ILE A 54 -7.92 -0.34 -1.89
N ALA A 55 -7.00 -0.76 -2.73
CA ALA A 55 -7.01 -0.41 -4.15
C ALA A 55 -8.26 -0.96 -4.85
N SER A 56 -8.65 -2.18 -4.52
CA SER A 56 -9.85 -2.80 -5.06
C SER A 56 -11.11 -2.03 -4.67
N SER A 57 -11.22 -1.62 -3.40
CA SER A 57 -12.34 -0.80 -2.92
C SER A 57 -12.43 0.53 -3.65
N GLU A 58 -11.31 1.20 -3.85
CA GLU A 58 -11.30 2.48 -4.56
C GLU A 58 -11.69 2.32 -6.02
N SER A 59 -11.26 1.24 -6.68
CA SER A 59 -11.66 0.94 -8.04
C SER A 59 -13.17 0.74 -8.15
N GLU A 60 -13.77 0.04 -7.20
CA GLU A 60 -15.21 -0.16 -7.18
C GLU A 60 -15.98 1.15 -7.03
N GLU A 61 -15.51 2.05 -6.16
CA GLU A 61 -16.10 3.36 -5.99
C GLU A 61 -16.02 4.20 -7.27
N LYS A 62 -14.90 4.13 -7.96
CA LYS A 62 -14.68 4.90 -9.18
C LYS A 62 -15.47 4.39 -10.37
N SER A 63 -15.85 3.12 -10.37
CA SER A 63 -16.56 2.54 -11.50
C SER A 63 -18.03 2.94 -11.57
N GLU A 64 -18.53 3.61 -10.58
CA GLU A 64 -19.86 4.18 -10.60
C GLU A 64 -19.86 5.53 -11.30
#